data_5a1cddab3253b2f592de4185a0d3b4b9
#
_entry.id   5a1cddab3253b2f592de4185a0d3b4b9
#
_cell.length_a   1.000
_cell.length_b   1.000
_cell.length_c   1.000
_cell.angle_alpha   90.00
_cell.angle_beta   90.00
_cell.angle_gamma   90.00
#
_symmetry.space_group_name_H-M   'P 1'
#
loop_
_entity.id
_entity.type
_entity.pdbx_description
1 polymer ?
#
loop_
_entity_poly.entity_id
_entity_poly.type
_entity_poly.pdbx_seq_one_letter_code
_entity_poly.pdbx_strand_id
1 'polypeptide(L)'
;MNLVEKTDDEILKLANPIWDGLIESSNKKDYGAFTKNFSKKMLFGANEVEIGKQWAGNKLLTSLSKERECFGCLRRNEHVTILYKQTSNEVPGEFLGRLVLGIEDDRIKVFGATIF
;
A
#
# COMPACT_ATOMS: atom_id res chain seq x y z
N MET A 1 -5.36 -3.82 20.18
CA MET A 1 -4.35 -2.92 19.60
C MET A 1 -5.03 -1.66 19.09
N ASN A 2 -4.48 -0.51 19.42
CA ASN A 2 -5.01 0.77 18.89
C ASN A 2 -3.95 1.41 18.01
N LEU A 3 -4.16 1.31 16.70
CA LEU A 3 -3.18 1.74 15.71
C LEU A 3 -2.96 3.27 15.73
N VAL A 4 -4.02 4.05 15.92
CA VAL A 4 -3.94 5.52 15.86
C VAL A 4 -3.19 6.13 17.05
N GLU A 5 -3.01 5.39 18.14
CA GLU A 5 -2.27 5.85 19.30
C GLU A 5 -0.76 5.61 19.20
N LYS A 6 -0.32 4.87 18.19
CA LYS A 6 1.11 4.62 17.97
C LYS A 6 1.80 5.87 17.45
N THR A 7 3.10 5.98 17.74
CA THR A 7 3.93 7.04 17.17
C THR A 7 4.14 6.81 15.68
N ASP A 8 4.56 7.85 14.97
CA ASP A 8 4.88 7.72 13.55
C ASP A 8 5.96 6.66 13.30
N ASP A 9 7.00 6.62 14.17
CA ASP A 9 8.06 5.61 14.03
C ASP A 9 7.52 4.19 14.21
N GLU A 10 6.64 3.98 15.18
CA GLU A 10 6.01 2.68 15.39
C GLU A 10 5.13 2.29 14.21
N ILE A 11 4.38 3.25 13.66
CA ILE A 11 3.54 3.02 12.47
C ILE A 11 4.41 2.64 11.28
N LEU A 12 5.52 3.34 11.05
CA LEU A 12 6.40 3.06 9.91
C LEU A 12 7.06 1.70 10.01
N LYS A 13 7.38 1.22 11.21
CA LYS A 13 7.90 -0.14 11.40
C LYS A 13 6.89 -1.20 10.96
N LEU A 14 5.60 -0.91 11.06
CA LEU A 14 4.54 -1.81 10.60
C LEU A 14 4.26 -1.61 9.12
N ALA A 15 4.23 -0.37 8.67
CA ALA A 15 3.83 0.01 7.32
C ALA A 15 4.89 -0.31 6.26
N ASN A 16 6.16 -0.05 6.56
CA ASN A 16 7.22 -0.22 5.56
C ASN A 16 7.35 -1.64 5.02
N PRO A 17 7.31 -2.71 5.85
CA PRO A 17 7.30 -4.07 5.31
C PRO A 17 6.07 -4.37 4.46
N ILE A 18 4.91 -3.82 4.83
CA ILE A 18 3.67 -3.99 4.06
C ILE A 18 3.81 -3.31 2.70
N TRP A 19 4.31 -2.08 2.67
CA TRP A 19 4.50 -1.34 1.42
C TRP A 19 5.54 -2.03 0.53
N ASP A 20 6.65 -2.50 1.09
CA ASP A 20 7.65 -3.28 0.35
C ASP A 20 7.04 -4.52 -0.29
N GLY A 21 6.19 -5.23 0.45
CA GLY A 21 5.49 -6.41 -0.07
C GLY A 21 4.54 -6.07 -1.21
N LEU A 22 3.82 -4.95 -1.10
CA LEU A 22 2.93 -4.46 -2.16
C LEU A 22 3.71 -4.10 -3.42
N ILE A 23 4.82 -3.39 -3.28
CA ILE A 23 5.70 -3.05 -4.40
C ILE A 23 6.20 -4.32 -5.09
N GLU A 24 6.74 -5.24 -4.33
CA GLU A 24 7.32 -6.46 -4.87
C GLU A 24 6.28 -7.31 -5.60
N SER A 25 5.12 -7.53 -4.97
CA SER A 25 4.05 -8.35 -5.56
C SER A 25 3.40 -7.66 -6.77
N SER A 26 3.25 -6.34 -6.74
CA SER A 26 2.73 -5.57 -7.87
C SER A 26 3.69 -5.67 -9.08
N ASN A 27 4.99 -5.49 -8.84
CA ASN A 27 6.00 -5.61 -9.90
C ASN A 27 6.02 -7.01 -10.52
N LYS A 28 5.76 -8.04 -9.72
CA LYS A 28 5.70 -9.44 -10.20
C LYS A 28 4.33 -9.83 -10.73
N LYS A 29 3.34 -8.99 -10.58
CA LYS A 29 1.93 -9.29 -10.91
C LYS A 29 1.42 -10.53 -10.16
N ASP A 30 1.83 -10.66 -8.91
CA ASP A 30 1.43 -11.76 -8.02
C ASP A 30 0.23 -11.35 -7.20
N TYR A 31 -0.96 -11.65 -7.69
CA TYR A 31 -2.21 -11.23 -7.06
C TYR A 31 -2.38 -11.79 -5.64
N GLY A 32 -2.06 -13.06 -5.43
CA GLY A 32 -2.19 -13.69 -4.11
C GLY A 32 -1.33 -13.00 -3.04
N ALA A 33 -0.06 -12.75 -3.37
CA ALA A 33 0.84 -12.05 -2.47
C ALA A 33 0.43 -10.58 -2.29
N PHE A 34 -0.03 -9.93 -3.37
CA PHE A 34 -0.43 -8.54 -3.36
C PHE A 34 -1.60 -8.29 -2.40
N THR A 35 -2.58 -9.18 -2.37
CA THR A 35 -3.81 -9.02 -1.58
C THR A 35 -3.76 -9.69 -0.21
N LYS A 36 -2.63 -10.27 0.16
CA LYS A 36 -2.47 -11.05 1.39
C LYS A 36 -2.97 -10.34 2.65
N ASN A 37 -2.75 -9.05 2.77
CA ASN A 37 -3.11 -8.26 3.94
C ASN A 37 -4.29 -7.32 3.69
N PHE A 38 -5.04 -7.50 2.61
CA PHE A 38 -6.18 -6.64 2.30
C PHE A 38 -7.36 -6.93 3.23
N SER A 39 -8.05 -5.87 3.65
CA SER A 39 -9.32 -6.01 4.36
C SER A 39 -10.36 -6.64 3.44
N LYS A 40 -11.41 -7.21 4.01
CA LYS A 40 -12.51 -7.82 3.23
C LYS A 40 -13.14 -6.81 2.27
N LYS A 41 -13.36 -5.59 2.76
CA LYS A 41 -13.97 -4.53 1.97
C LYS A 41 -13.07 -4.13 0.79
N MET A 42 -11.77 -4.05 1.03
CA MET A 42 -10.82 -3.74 -0.03
C MET A 42 -10.75 -4.84 -1.08
N LEU A 43 -10.76 -6.11 -0.65
CA LEU A 43 -10.75 -7.26 -1.56
C LEU A 43 -11.95 -7.25 -2.51
N PHE A 44 -13.09 -6.77 -2.04
CA PHE A 44 -14.30 -6.71 -2.84
C PHE A 44 -14.10 -5.83 -4.09
N GLY A 45 -13.45 -4.67 -3.94
CA GLY A 45 -13.16 -3.79 -5.06
C GLY A 45 -11.88 -4.13 -5.81
N ALA A 46 -10.90 -4.72 -5.12
CA ALA A 46 -9.60 -5.07 -5.69
C ALA A 46 -9.56 -6.56 -6.05
N ASN A 47 -10.53 -7.02 -6.82
CA ASN A 47 -10.58 -8.41 -7.27
C ASN A 47 -9.54 -8.66 -8.35
N GLU A 48 -9.31 -9.93 -8.67
CA GLU A 48 -8.23 -10.35 -9.56
C GLU A 48 -8.38 -9.76 -10.97
N VAL A 49 -9.60 -9.65 -11.47
CA VAL A 49 -9.85 -9.08 -12.80
C VAL A 49 -9.48 -7.60 -12.82
N GLU A 50 -9.92 -6.84 -11.82
CA GLU A 50 -9.67 -5.40 -11.75
C GLU A 50 -8.18 -5.09 -11.57
N ILE A 51 -7.51 -5.80 -10.68
CA ILE A 51 -6.07 -5.61 -10.46
C ILE A 51 -5.28 -6.02 -11.71
N GLY A 52 -5.67 -7.13 -12.36
CA GLY A 52 -5.06 -7.54 -13.61
C GLY A 52 -5.15 -6.48 -14.71
N LYS A 53 -6.31 -5.82 -14.82
CA LYS A 53 -6.48 -4.70 -15.76
C LYS A 53 -5.57 -3.52 -15.46
N GLN A 54 -5.45 -3.16 -14.18
CA GLN A 54 -4.58 -2.08 -13.76
C GLN A 54 -3.12 -2.37 -14.09
N TRP A 55 -2.66 -3.60 -13.81
CA TRP A 55 -1.29 -3.99 -14.12
C TRP A 55 -1.02 -4.03 -15.62
N ALA A 56 -1.99 -4.46 -16.42
CA ALA A 56 -1.85 -4.50 -17.87
C ALA A 56 -1.86 -3.10 -18.49
N GLY A 57 -2.61 -2.17 -17.90
CA GLY A 57 -2.83 -0.84 -18.45
C GLY A 57 -1.93 0.26 -17.90
N ASN A 58 -1.15 -0.01 -16.85
CA ASN A 58 -0.35 1.04 -16.21
C ASN A 58 1.04 0.54 -15.83
N LYS A 59 2.03 0.89 -16.65
CA LYS A 59 3.43 0.48 -16.48
C LYS A 59 4.00 0.90 -15.13
N LEU A 60 3.57 2.03 -14.60
CA LEU A 60 4.03 2.51 -13.29
C LEU A 60 3.80 1.44 -12.21
N LEU A 61 2.64 0.80 -12.20
CA LEU A 61 2.25 -0.14 -11.15
C LEU A 61 3.07 -1.44 -11.15
N THR A 62 3.78 -1.73 -12.23
CA THR A 62 4.60 -2.95 -12.36
C THR A 62 6.10 -2.66 -12.45
N SER A 63 6.50 -1.42 -12.15
CA SER A 63 7.90 -0.99 -12.21
C SER A 63 8.27 -0.07 -11.04
N LEU A 64 7.66 -0.29 -9.88
CA LEU A 64 7.87 0.56 -8.70
C LEU A 64 9.26 0.32 -8.10
N SER A 65 9.92 1.41 -7.69
CA SER A 65 11.19 1.34 -6.98
C SER A 65 10.93 1.09 -5.49
N LYS A 66 11.81 0.35 -4.84
CA LYS A 66 11.79 0.23 -3.38
C LYS A 66 12.27 1.50 -2.69
N GLU A 67 12.99 2.35 -3.40
CA GLU A 67 13.46 3.63 -2.87
C GLU A 67 12.29 4.61 -2.79
N ARG A 68 12.08 5.16 -1.60
CA ARG A 68 11.01 6.10 -1.35
C ARG A 68 11.29 6.92 -0.11
N GLU A 69 10.54 7.97 0.05
CA GLU A 69 10.60 8.86 1.21
C GLU A 69 9.23 8.91 1.86
N CYS A 70 9.19 8.83 3.19
CA CYS A 70 7.93 8.99 3.91
C CYS A 70 7.68 10.46 4.19
N PHE A 71 6.51 10.97 3.79
CA PHE A 71 6.10 12.34 4.06
C PHE A 71 5.39 12.50 5.41
N GLY A 72 4.87 11.42 5.96
CA GLY A 72 4.20 11.47 7.24
C GLY A 72 3.01 10.54 7.33
N CYS A 73 2.37 10.57 8.50
CA CYS A 73 1.22 9.76 8.81
C CYS A 73 0.05 10.66 9.19
N LEU A 74 -1.13 10.32 8.68
CA LEU A 74 -2.38 10.98 9.03
C LEU A 74 -3.27 9.99 9.77
N ARG A 75 -3.91 10.45 10.82
CA ARG A 75 -4.81 9.64 11.63
C ARG A 75 -6.23 10.15 11.45
N ARG A 76 -7.13 9.26 11.05
CA ARG A 76 -8.54 9.61 10.85
C ARG A 76 -9.41 8.44 11.28
N ASN A 77 -10.31 8.69 12.22
CA ASN A 77 -11.12 7.64 12.84
C ASN A 77 -10.17 6.58 13.43
N GLU A 78 -10.31 5.33 13.03
CA GLU A 78 -9.48 4.23 13.51
C GLU A 78 -8.40 3.83 12.50
N HIS A 79 -8.19 4.63 11.45
CA HIS A 79 -7.25 4.32 10.38
C HIS A 79 -6.05 5.27 10.40
N VAL A 80 -4.94 4.75 9.90
CA VAL A 80 -3.72 5.54 9.69
C VAL A 80 -3.40 5.51 8.21
N THR A 81 -3.19 6.70 7.64
CA THR A 81 -2.76 6.85 6.25
C THR A 81 -1.30 7.26 6.24
N ILE A 82 -0.48 6.49 5.54
CA ILE A 82 0.93 6.78 5.36
C ILE A 82 1.12 7.33 3.94
N LEU A 83 1.84 8.44 3.82
CA LEU A 83 2.10 9.10 2.55
C LEU A 83 3.58 8.94 2.20
N TYR A 84 3.84 8.44 0.99
CA TYR A 84 5.19 8.22 0.48
C TYR A 84 5.42 9.01 -0.80
N LYS A 85 6.64 9.54 -0.96
CA LYS A 85 7.13 9.93 -2.27
C LYS A 85 7.70 8.68 -2.92
N GLN A 86 7.03 8.18 -3.94
CA GLN A 86 7.35 6.94 -4.62
C GLN A 86 7.96 7.23 -5.99
N THR A 87 8.97 6.45 -6.36
CA THR A 87 9.56 6.52 -7.70
C THR A 87 9.42 5.19 -8.42
N SER A 88 9.73 5.18 -9.71
CA SER A 88 9.65 4.01 -10.56
C SER A 88 11.01 3.73 -11.18
N ASN A 89 11.28 2.46 -11.47
CA ASN A 89 12.51 2.06 -12.16
C ASN A 89 12.45 2.35 -13.66
N GLU A 90 11.26 2.53 -14.22
CA GLU A 90 11.07 2.69 -15.67
C GLU A 90 10.32 3.96 -16.04
N VAL A 91 9.40 4.42 -15.21
CA VAL A 91 8.58 5.60 -15.50
C VAL A 91 9.20 6.82 -14.79
N PRO A 92 9.64 7.86 -15.53
CA PRO A 92 10.20 9.06 -14.90
C PRO A 92 9.20 9.82 -14.07
N GLY A 93 9.66 10.47 -13.01
CA GLY A 93 8.85 11.35 -12.18
C GLY A 93 8.75 10.87 -10.74
N GLU A 94 8.05 11.67 -9.95
CA GLU A 94 7.77 11.40 -8.55
C GLU A 94 6.28 11.24 -8.36
N PHE A 95 5.89 10.28 -7.55
CA PHE A 95 4.48 9.89 -7.40
C PHE A 95 4.11 9.86 -5.92
N LEU A 96 2.84 10.08 -5.64
CA LEU A 96 2.33 9.99 -4.27
C LEU A 96 1.83 8.56 -4.02
N GLY A 97 2.51 7.86 -3.09
CA GLY A 97 2.04 6.58 -2.59
C GLY A 97 1.18 6.82 -1.35
N ARG A 98 0.03 6.18 -1.28
CA ARG A 98 -0.90 6.30 -0.15
C ARG A 98 -1.28 4.92 0.33
N LEU A 99 -0.95 4.62 1.59
CA LEU A 99 -1.27 3.36 2.23
C LEU A 99 -2.18 3.63 3.42
N VAL A 100 -3.34 2.99 3.45
CA VAL A 100 -4.27 3.11 4.57
C VAL A 100 -4.27 1.80 5.34
N LEU A 101 -3.94 1.86 6.62
CA LEU A 101 -3.93 0.71 7.53
C LEU A 101 -5.03 0.85 8.57
N GLY A 102 -5.59 -0.27 8.95
CA GLY A 102 -6.57 -0.37 10.02
C GLY A 102 -6.53 -1.75 10.66
N ILE A 103 -7.43 -1.99 11.60
CA ILE A 103 -7.53 -3.28 12.30
C ILE A 103 -8.80 -3.99 11.85
N GLU A 104 -8.66 -5.26 11.50
CA GLU A 104 -9.77 -6.15 11.16
C GLU A 104 -9.45 -7.52 11.74
N ASP A 105 -10.35 -8.09 12.53
CA ASP A 105 -10.14 -9.38 13.20
C ASP A 105 -8.84 -9.42 14.02
N ASP A 106 -8.60 -8.35 14.78
CA ASP A 106 -7.39 -8.14 15.62
C ASP A 106 -6.07 -8.15 14.85
N ARG A 107 -6.11 -7.95 13.54
CA ARG A 107 -4.92 -7.90 12.69
C ARG A 107 -4.85 -6.58 11.93
N ILE A 108 -3.62 -6.16 11.64
CA ILE A 108 -3.40 -5.01 10.77
C ILE A 108 -3.70 -5.43 9.34
N LYS A 109 -4.58 -4.67 8.69
CA LYS A 109 -5.00 -4.91 7.32
C LYS A 109 -4.85 -3.64 6.49
N VAL A 110 -4.70 -3.84 5.18
CA VAL A 110 -4.66 -2.76 4.20
C VAL A 110 -6.09 -2.42 3.81
N PHE A 111 -6.48 -1.18 4.05
CA PHE A 111 -7.81 -0.66 3.70
C PHE A 111 -7.75 0.22 2.45
N GLY A 112 -6.59 0.61 2.01
CA GLY A 112 -6.38 1.35 0.78
C GLY A 112 -4.91 1.37 0.38
N ALA A 113 -4.64 1.30 -0.91
CA ALA A 113 -3.29 1.41 -1.46
C ALA A 113 -3.40 2.00 -2.87
N THR A 114 -2.86 3.20 -3.06
CA THR A 114 -2.96 3.91 -4.32
C THR A 114 -1.66 4.62 -4.64
N ILE A 115 -1.43 4.86 -5.92
CA ILE A 115 -0.31 5.67 -6.42
C ILE A 115 -0.87 6.67 -7.43
N PHE A 116 -0.51 7.93 -7.22
CA PHE A 116 -0.99 9.03 -8.06
C PHE A 116 0.11 9.66 -8.89
#